data_4236f9cf765db5534c52fc51f675a46e
#
_entry.id   4236f9cf765db5534c52fc51f675a46e
#
_cell.length_a   1.000
_cell.length_b   1.000
_cell.length_c   1.000
_cell.angle_alpha   90.00
_cell.angle_beta   90.00
_cell.angle_gamma   90.00
#
_symmetry.space_group_name_H-M   'P 1'
#
loop_
_entity.id
_entity.type
_entity.pdbx_description
1 polymer ?
#
loop_
_entity_poly.entity_id
_entity_poly.type
_entity_poly.pdbx_seq_one_letter_code
_entity_poly.pdbx_strand_id
1 'polypeptide(L)'
;MANLIIQQTIPIVFKKLLKDRVSGQLIVRGINFEKSLFFIEGTLVHATTNVPEERLGQILYRCGKIDAAQLEKLPELLKNQKEKLGKILVQYNLLTQRDIFEGLIRQIKTIAISLFSISHGEWDFFSKVPALPVDSRFKIKLPGIIKEGMRITGQISFFENEFYYQKPKTGIIPHSVSKYLSDEEINFYKQLSTFSNIQVGKIIKVLNISEETFWKKINLFYLLNILDFDETTGSLEDTAVAIDKKVVEIVGEVMGLYDAVRSNEIDYYELL
;
A
#
# COMPACT_ATOMS: atom_id res chain seq x y z
N MET A 1 5.69 11.01 16.79
CA MET A 1 6.33 9.68 16.91
C MET A 1 5.98 8.92 15.63
N ALA A 2 6.95 8.23 15.02
CA ALA A 2 6.69 7.40 13.85
C ALA A 2 5.89 6.14 14.26
N ASN A 3 4.95 5.73 13.39
CA ASN A 3 4.19 4.52 13.65
C ASN A 3 4.93 3.31 13.12
N LEU A 4 4.92 2.21 13.86
CA LEU A 4 5.55 0.96 13.42
C LEU A 4 4.71 0.27 12.34
N ILE A 5 5.37 -0.40 11.42
CA ILE A 5 4.75 -1.23 10.40
C ILE A 5 4.72 -2.67 10.89
N ILE A 6 3.51 -3.22 10.97
CA ILE A 6 3.25 -4.65 11.04
C ILE A 6 2.59 -5.08 9.73
N GLN A 7 2.49 -6.39 9.52
CA GLN A 7 2.09 -7.01 8.25
C GLN A 7 0.84 -6.41 7.57
N GLN A 8 -0.13 -5.92 8.36
CA GLN A 8 -1.41 -5.40 7.84
C GLN A 8 -1.46 -3.88 7.75
N THR A 9 -0.46 -3.18 8.28
CA THR A 9 -0.48 -1.72 8.43
C THR A 9 -0.69 -1.00 7.10
N ILE A 10 0.10 -1.31 6.09
CA ILE A 10 0.05 -0.62 4.81
C ILE A 10 -1.29 -0.79 4.08
N PRO A 11 -1.85 -2.01 3.94
CA PRO A 11 -3.20 -2.19 3.39
C PRO A 11 -4.27 -1.35 4.10
N ILE A 12 -4.25 -1.30 5.44
CA ILE A 12 -5.21 -0.52 6.24
C ILE A 12 -5.01 0.99 6.04
N VAL A 13 -3.76 1.46 5.98
CA VAL A 13 -3.47 2.87 5.67
C VAL A 13 -4.07 3.24 4.31
N PHE A 14 -3.89 2.41 3.27
CA PHE A 14 -4.48 2.66 1.95
C PHE A 14 -6.01 2.61 1.95
N LYS A 15 -6.62 1.68 2.72
CA LYS A 15 -8.08 1.65 2.94
C LYS A 15 -8.55 2.98 3.52
N LYS A 16 -7.89 3.49 4.54
CA LYS A 16 -8.22 4.76 5.20
C LYS A 16 -8.04 5.94 4.25
N LEU A 17 -6.93 6.02 3.52
CA LEU A 17 -6.69 7.06 2.52
C LEU A 17 -7.77 7.07 1.43
N LEU A 18 -8.25 5.90 1.01
CA LEU A 18 -9.34 5.77 0.05
C LEU A 18 -10.67 6.25 0.61
N LYS A 19 -10.99 5.89 1.88
CA LYS A 19 -12.24 6.24 2.56
C LYS A 19 -12.32 7.74 2.84
N ASP A 20 -11.28 8.29 3.48
CA ASP A 20 -11.29 9.65 4.04
C ASP A 20 -10.95 10.71 2.98
N ARG A 21 -10.45 10.31 1.81
CA ARG A 21 -10.05 11.20 0.70
C ARG A 21 -9.14 12.34 1.14
N VAL A 22 -8.22 12.06 2.03
CA VAL A 22 -7.31 13.06 2.60
C VAL A 22 -6.28 13.54 1.60
N SER A 23 -5.76 14.75 1.85
CA SER A 23 -4.56 15.28 1.19
C SER A 23 -3.40 15.23 2.16
N GLY A 24 -2.21 14.82 1.70
CA GLY A 24 -1.05 14.70 2.57
C GLY A 24 0.09 13.92 1.93
N GLN A 25 1.10 13.68 2.74
CA GLN A 25 2.28 12.88 2.40
C GLN A 25 2.36 11.69 3.34
N LEU A 26 2.38 10.49 2.78
CA LEU A 26 2.74 9.26 3.47
C LEU A 26 4.23 9.01 3.28
N ILE A 27 4.98 8.89 4.36
CA ILE A 27 6.39 8.50 4.34
C ILE A 27 6.51 7.14 4.98
N VAL A 28 7.21 6.23 4.31
CA VAL A 28 7.50 4.87 4.78
C VAL A 28 8.99 4.65 4.75
N ARG A 29 9.55 4.20 5.88
CA ARG A 29 10.97 3.97 6.09
C ARG A 29 11.23 2.54 6.54
N GLY A 30 12.27 1.95 6.01
CA GLY A 30 12.86 0.71 6.49
C GLY A 30 14.37 0.84 6.59
N ILE A 31 15.07 -0.26 6.85
CA ILE A 31 16.53 -0.26 7.11
C ILE A 31 17.30 0.42 5.97
N ASN A 32 16.94 0.17 4.71
CA ASN A 32 17.69 0.66 3.55
C ASN A 32 16.81 1.38 2.52
N PHE A 33 15.61 1.80 2.90
CA PHE A 33 14.73 2.51 1.99
C PHE A 33 13.95 3.61 2.69
N GLU A 34 13.62 4.65 1.90
CA GLU A 34 12.62 5.64 2.21
C GLU A 34 11.77 5.87 0.97
N LYS A 35 10.44 5.84 1.17
CA LYS A 35 9.45 6.08 0.11
C LYS A 35 8.47 7.12 0.59
N SER A 36 8.15 8.08 -0.28
CA SER A 36 7.15 9.11 -0.01
C SER A 36 6.08 9.10 -1.07
N LEU A 37 4.82 9.04 -0.66
CA LEU A 37 3.64 9.12 -1.52
C LEU A 37 2.85 10.38 -1.20
N PHE A 38 2.44 11.10 -2.24
CA PHE A 38 1.73 12.37 -2.11
C PHE A 38 0.30 12.23 -2.62
N PHE A 39 -0.65 12.63 -1.79
CA PHE A 39 -2.08 12.50 -2.07
C PHE A 39 -2.76 13.86 -2.12
N ILE A 40 -3.68 14.03 -3.05
CA ILE A 40 -4.62 15.16 -3.11
C ILE A 40 -6.01 14.57 -3.23
N GLU A 41 -6.88 14.87 -2.26
CA GLU A 41 -8.27 14.38 -2.22
C GLU A 41 -8.37 12.87 -2.47
N GLY A 42 -7.54 12.08 -1.77
CA GLY A 42 -7.51 10.62 -1.91
C GLY A 42 -7.00 10.11 -3.26
N THR A 43 -6.36 10.97 -4.05
CA THR A 43 -5.74 10.59 -5.33
C THR A 43 -4.23 10.64 -5.18
N LEU A 44 -3.54 9.56 -5.53
CA LEU A 44 -2.08 9.53 -5.55
C LEU A 44 -1.58 10.37 -6.73
N VAL A 45 -0.83 11.43 -6.42
CA VAL A 45 -0.39 12.42 -7.42
C VAL A 45 1.10 12.38 -7.71
N HIS A 46 1.90 11.87 -6.78
CA HIS A 46 3.35 11.77 -6.92
C HIS A 46 3.92 10.73 -5.96
N ALA A 47 5.08 10.18 -6.27
CA ALA A 47 5.85 9.34 -5.35
C ALA A 47 7.35 9.53 -5.58
N THR A 48 8.12 9.36 -4.50
CA THR A 48 9.59 9.35 -4.52
C THR A 48 10.12 8.14 -3.77
N THR A 49 11.33 7.71 -4.13
CA THR A 49 12.02 6.58 -3.52
C THR A 49 13.53 6.77 -3.62
N ASN A 50 14.25 6.25 -2.65
CA ASN A 50 15.71 6.11 -2.73
C ASN A 50 16.13 4.72 -3.25
N VAL A 51 15.18 3.79 -3.44
CA VAL A 51 15.44 2.42 -3.95
C VAL A 51 15.88 2.50 -5.42
N PRO A 52 17.09 2.04 -5.77
CA PRO A 52 17.62 2.17 -7.13
C PRO A 52 16.74 1.51 -8.20
N GLU A 53 16.19 0.34 -7.90
CA GLU A 53 15.36 -0.47 -8.81
C GLU A 53 14.02 0.20 -9.16
N GLU A 54 13.59 1.17 -8.36
CA GLU A 54 12.36 1.93 -8.58
C GLU A 54 12.60 3.28 -9.26
N ARG A 55 13.85 3.62 -9.61
CA ARG A 55 14.18 4.85 -10.32
C ARG A 55 13.70 4.81 -11.77
N LEU A 56 13.39 5.98 -12.32
CA LEU A 56 12.82 6.12 -13.67
C LEU A 56 13.59 5.35 -14.74
N GLY A 57 14.93 5.41 -14.73
CA GLY A 57 15.78 4.68 -15.68
C GLY A 57 15.51 3.18 -15.66
N GLN A 58 15.44 2.56 -14.47
CA GLN A 58 15.14 1.15 -14.30
C GLN A 58 13.71 0.80 -14.76
N ILE A 59 12.76 1.69 -14.51
CA ILE A 59 11.37 1.51 -14.97
C ILE A 59 11.31 1.54 -16.50
N LEU A 60 11.98 2.51 -17.14
CA LEU A 60 12.03 2.62 -18.60
C LEU A 60 12.69 1.40 -19.25
N TYR A 61 13.78 0.88 -18.67
CA TYR A 61 14.42 -0.35 -19.10
C TYR A 61 13.48 -1.55 -19.01
N ARG A 62 12.85 -1.79 -17.85
CA ARG A 62 11.89 -2.88 -17.67
C ARG A 62 10.65 -2.78 -18.58
N CYS A 63 10.33 -1.58 -19.04
CA CYS A 63 9.26 -1.37 -20.02
C CYS A 63 9.73 -1.50 -21.48
N GLY A 64 11.02 -1.81 -21.71
CA GLY A 64 11.60 -1.89 -23.06
C GLY A 64 11.66 -0.54 -23.80
N LYS A 65 11.59 0.58 -23.05
CA LYS A 65 11.72 1.93 -23.64
C LYS A 65 13.18 2.33 -23.88
N ILE A 66 14.09 1.78 -23.11
CA ILE A 66 15.53 1.87 -23.28
C ILE A 66 16.15 0.47 -23.16
N ASP A 67 17.29 0.26 -23.79
CA ASP A 67 18.06 -0.97 -23.70
C ASP A 67 19.10 -0.92 -22.55
N ALA A 68 19.82 -2.02 -22.33
CA ALA A 68 20.82 -2.13 -21.27
C ALA A 68 21.99 -1.15 -21.46
N ALA A 69 22.45 -0.97 -22.70
CA ALA A 69 23.56 -0.06 -23.02
C ALA A 69 23.16 1.41 -22.79
N GLN A 70 21.91 1.76 -23.09
CA GLN A 70 21.36 3.08 -22.78
C GLN A 70 21.23 3.29 -21.27
N LEU A 71 20.75 2.27 -20.52
CA LEU A 71 20.63 2.34 -19.06
C LEU A 71 22.00 2.58 -18.39
N GLU A 72 23.05 1.88 -18.82
CA GLU A 72 24.41 2.02 -18.30
C GLU A 72 25.00 3.43 -18.55
N LYS A 73 24.61 4.07 -19.63
CA LYS A 73 25.05 5.43 -19.98
C LYS A 73 24.30 6.55 -19.25
N LEU A 74 23.17 6.26 -18.59
CA LEU A 74 22.39 7.29 -17.90
C LEU A 74 23.17 8.08 -16.85
N PRO A 75 24.03 7.48 -16.01
CA PRO A 75 24.84 8.24 -15.05
C PRO A 75 25.77 9.25 -15.73
N GLU A 76 26.35 8.91 -16.87
CA GLU A 76 27.22 9.81 -17.64
C GLU A 76 26.43 10.97 -18.26
N LEU A 77 25.25 10.67 -18.82
CA LEU A 77 24.32 11.68 -19.34
C LEU A 77 23.83 12.66 -18.28
N LEU A 78 23.70 12.20 -17.04
CA LEU A 78 23.28 13.02 -15.89
C LEU A 78 24.44 13.81 -15.28
N LYS A 79 25.69 13.42 -15.56
CA LYS A 79 26.86 14.10 -15.03
C LYS A 79 26.90 15.54 -15.52
N ASN A 80 26.96 16.48 -14.55
CA ASN A 80 26.94 17.92 -14.83
C ASN A 80 25.61 18.50 -15.36
N GLN A 81 24.52 17.73 -15.36
CA GLN A 81 23.19 18.20 -15.73
C GLN A 81 22.41 18.63 -14.46
N LYS A 82 21.78 19.81 -14.52
CA LYS A 82 20.88 20.28 -13.46
C LYS A 82 19.43 19.82 -13.68
N GLU A 83 19.14 19.26 -14.82
CA GLU A 83 17.80 18.86 -15.23
C GLU A 83 17.47 17.43 -14.84
N LYS A 84 16.17 17.14 -14.73
CA LYS A 84 15.69 15.79 -14.40
C LYS A 84 15.90 14.84 -15.58
N LEU A 85 16.19 13.56 -15.32
CA LEU A 85 16.43 12.52 -16.32
C LEU A 85 15.41 12.53 -17.46
N GLY A 86 14.11 12.59 -17.17
CA GLY A 86 13.07 12.57 -18.20
C GLY A 86 13.20 13.71 -19.21
N LYS A 87 13.58 14.92 -18.75
CA LYS A 87 13.77 16.07 -19.61
C LYS A 87 15.00 15.90 -20.51
N ILE A 88 16.09 15.39 -19.94
CA ILE A 88 17.34 15.08 -20.67
C ILE A 88 17.07 14.06 -21.79
N LEU A 89 16.35 12.96 -21.48
CA LEU A 89 16.04 11.93 -22.48
C LEU A 89 15.22 12.46 -23.66
N VAL A 90 14.31 13.40 -23.40
CA VAL A 90 13.54 14.07 -24.47
C VAL A 90 14.43 15.04 -25.28
N GLN A 91 15.27 15.83 -24.63
CA GLN A 91 16.17 16.79 -25.30
C GLN A 91 17.17 16.09 -26.25
N TYR A 92 17.66 14.91 -25.83
CA TYR A 92 18.56 14.10 -26.68
C TYR A 92 17.80 13.23 -27.69
N ASN A 93 16.48 13.40 -27.85
CA ASN A 93 15.63 12.60 -28.74
C ASN A 93 15.72 11.08 -28.52
N LEU A 94 16.08 10.66 -27.32
CA LEU A 94 16.12 9.24 -26.94
C LEU A 94 14.72 8.68 -26.67
N LEU A 95 13.85 9.51 -26.12
CA LEU A 95 12.45 9.15 -25.80
C LEU A 95 11.51 10.32 -26.11
N THR A 96 10.25 10.00 -26.35
CA THR A 96 9.19 11.00 -26.49
C THR A 96 8.70 11.48 -25.12
N GLN A 97 8.06 12.64 -25.08
CA GLN A 97 7.38 13.12 -23.86
C GLN A 97 6.33 12.10 -23.36
N ARG A 98 5.66 11.40 -24.27
CA ARG A 98 4.69 10.36 -23.95
C ARG A 98 5.35 9.17 -23.26
N ASP A 99 6.51 8.72 -23.73
CA ASP A 99 7.25 7.61 -23.12
C ASP A 99 7.67 7.95 -21.68
N ILE A 100 8.12 9.18 -21.46
CA ILE A 100 8.47 9.67 -20.12
C ILE A 100 7.24 9.74 -19.22
N PHE A 101 6.13 10.25 -19.73
CA PHE A 101 4.86 10.32 -18.96
C PHE A 101 4.38 8.93 -18.55
N GLU A 102 4.36 7.97 -19.46
CA GLU A 102 4.00 6.57 -19.19
C GLU A 102 4.97 5.94 -18.18
N GLY A 103 6.29 6.19 -18.33
CA GLY A 103 7.32 5.74 -17.39
C GLY A 103 7.13 6.28 -15.98
N LEU A 104 6.83 7.58 -15.84
CA LEU A 104 6.58 8.21 -14.54
C LEU A 104 5.32 7.66 -13.86
N ILE A 105 4.22 7.47 -14.60
CA ILE A 105 3.02 6.80 -14.06
C ILE A 105 3.37 5.42 -13.55
N ARG A 106 4.13 4.65 -14.33
CA ARG A 106 4.55 3.31 -13.94
C ARG A 106 5.47 3.32 -12.73
N GLN A 107 6.39 4.27 -12.65
CA GLN A 107 7.26 4.47 -11.48
C GLN A 107 6.43 4.71 -10.20
N ILE A 108 5.51 5.67 -10.24
CA ILE A 108 4.67 6.02 -9.10
C ILE A 108 3.84 4.81 -8.64
N LYS A 109 3.25 4.06 -9.59
CA LYS A 109 2.53 2.82 -9.28
C LYS A 109 3.44 1.77 -8.66
N THR A 110 4.63 1.55 -9.22
CA THR A 110 5.59 0.58 -8.69
C THR A 110 5.97 0.90 -7.25
N ILE A 111 6.30 2.17 -6.94
CA ILE A 111 6.62 2.61 -5.59
C ILE A 111 5.45 2.37 -4.63
N ALA A 112 4.23 2.72 -5.04
CA ALA A 112 3.05 2.55 -4.18
C ALA A 112 2.70 1.08 -3.95
N ILE A 113 2.78 0.25 -4.99
CA ILE A 113 2.46 -1.18 -4.94
C ILE A 113 3.50 -1.94 -4.10
N SER A 114 4.78 -1.60 -4.21
CA SER A 114 5.85 -2.26 -3.46
C SER A 114 5.74 -2.06 -1.94
N LEU A 115 5.01 -1.03 -1.48
CA LEU A 115 4.72 -0.84 -0.06
C LEU A 115 3.92 -2.00 0.55
N PHE A 116 3.07 -2.66 -0.23
CA PHE A 116 2.26 -3.79 0.26
C PHE A 116 3.10 -5.00 0.67
N SER A 117 4.32 -5.13 0.19
CA SER A 117 5.26 -6.20 0.57
C SER A 117 6.12 -5.87 1.79
N ILE A 118 5.93 -4.68 2.39
CA ILE A 118 6.71 -4.26 3.55
C ILE A 118 6.04 -4.79 4.82
N SER A 119 6.77 -5.58 5.58
CA SER A 119 6.33 -6.17 6.85
C SER A 119 6.94 -5.50 8.08
N HIS A 120 8.02 -4.72 7.91
CA HIS A 120 8.74 -4.08 9.01
C HIS A 120 9.23 -2.69 8.59
N GLY A 121 9.19 -1.74 9.50
CA GLY A 121 9.63 -0.37 9.28
C GLY A 121 8.77 0.63 10.05
N GLU A 122 8.83 1.87 9.62
CA GLU A 122 8.10 2.98 10.22
C GLU A 122 7.32 3.73 9.15
N TRP A 123 6.22 4.33 9.55
CA TRP A 123 5.45 5.20 8.68
C TRP A 123 4.93 6.43 9.41
N ASP A 124 4.80 7.53 8.67
CA ASP A 124 4.22 8.79 9.11
C ASP A 124 3.27 9.33 8.04
N PHE A 125 2.22 10.01 8.46
CA PHE A 125 1.35 10.75 7.57
C PHE A 125 1.28 12.22 7.96
N PHE A 126 1.64 13.09 7.02
CA PHE A 126 1.62 14.54 7.19
C PHE A 126 0.51 15.13 6.34
N SER A 127 -0.43 15.86 6.96
CA SER A 127 -1.57 16.48 6.27
C SER A 127 -1.20 17.66 5.36
N LYS A 128 0.04 18.15 5.43
CA LYS A 128 0.56 19.16 4.51
C LYS A 128 1.23 18.51 3.31
N VAL A 129 0.72 18.78 2.11
CA VAL A 129 1.39 18.38 0.87
C VAL A 129 2.45 19.45 0.57
N PRO A 130 3.73 19.07 0.42
CA PRO A 130 4.74 20.01 -0.08
C PRO A 130 4.32 20.57 -1.44
N ALA A 131 4.79 21.78 -1.77
CA ALA A 131 4.53 22.37 -3.08
C ALA A 131 5.13 21.48 -4.18
N LEU A 132 4.30 20.68 -4.82
CA LEU A 132 4.67 19.89 -5.98
C LEU A 132 4.48 20.70 -7.26
N PRO A 133 5.43 20.69 -8.18
CA PRO A 133 5.24 21.30 -9.50
C PRO A 133 3.98 20.72 -10.17
N VAL A 134 3.19 21.58 -10.82
CA VAL A 134 1.92 21.16 -11.46
C VAL A 134 2.17 20.04 -12.46
N ASP A 135 3.26 20.12 -13.24
CA ASP A 135 3.64 19.14 -14.25
C ASP A 135 4.05 17.77 -13.71
N SER A 136 4.27 17.66 -12.38
CA SER A 136 4.59 16.39 -11.71
C SER A 136 3.41 15.77 -10.97
N ARG A 137 2.19 16.29 -11.16
CA ARG A 137 0.97 15.78 -10.52
C ARG A 137 0.22 14.84 -11.45
N PHE A 138 0.23 13.56 -11.10
CA PHE A 138 -0.53 12.53 -11.81
C PHE A 138 -1.87 12.30 -11.13
N LYS A 139 -2.77 11.54 -11.77
CA LYS A 139 -4.10 11.20 -11.21
C LYS A 139 -4.24 9.69 -11.13
N ILE A 140 -3.59 9.08 -10.14
CA ILE A 140 -3.60 7.63 -9.95
C ILE A 140 -4.59 7.28 -8.86
N LYS A 141 -5.61 6.49 -9.21
CA LYS A 141 -6.68 6.09 -8.29
C LYS A 141 -6.26 4.92 -7.42
N LEU A 142 -6.52 5.01 -6.12
CA LEU A 142 -6.12 4.02 -5.13
C LEU A 142 -6.72 2.62 -5.31
N PRO A 143 -7.97 2.41 -5.80
CA PRO A 143 -8.50 1.07 -6.00
C PRO A 143 -7.61 0.18 -6.87
N GLY A 144 -7.02 0.73 -7.93
CA GLY A 144 -6.07 -0.01 -8.77
C GLY A 144 -4.76 -0.37 -8.05
N ILE A 145 -4.26 0.54 -7.20
CA ILE A 145 -3.06 0.28 -6.37
C ILE A 145 -3.35 -0.80 -5.32
N ILE A 146 -4.48 -0.70 -4.62
CA ILE A 146 -4.88 -1.68 -3.60
C ILE A 146 -5.00 -3.08 -4.24
N LYS A 147 -5.74 -3.19 -5.36
CA LYS A 147 -5.92 -4.47 -6.04
C LYS A 147 -4.59 -5.09 -6.46
N GLU A 148 -3.72 -4.32 -7.08
CA GLU A 148 -2.41 -4.81 -7.54
C GLU A 148 -1.47 -5.11 -6.37
N GLY A 149 -1.49 -4.29 -5.32
CA GLY A 149 -0.76 -4.54 -4.08
C GLY A 149 -1.17 -5.86 -3.43
N MET A 150 -2.47 -6.11 -3.31
CA MET A 150 -2.99 -7.37 -2.78
C MET A 150 -2.58 -8.57 -3.62
N ARG A 151 -2.51 -8.41 -4.96
CA ARG A 151 -2.10 -9.49 -5.87
C ARG A 151 -0.64 -9.91 -5.66
N ILE A 152 0.25 -8.97 -5.38
CA ILE A 152 1.70 -9.26 -5.24
C ILE A 152 2.09 -9.78 -3.86
N THR A 153 1.33 -9.45 -2.81
CA THR A 153 1.68 -9.89 -1.44
C THR A 153 1.55 -11.40 -1.27
N GLY A 154 0.72 -12.06 -2.08
CA GLY A 154 0.46 -13.50 -1.91
C GLY A 154 -0.13 -13.88 -0.55
N GLN A 155 -0.25 -12.92 0.36
CA GLN A 155 -0.73 -13.14 1.72
C GLN A 155 -2.26 -13.13 1.73
N ILE A 156 -2.81 -14.20 2.24
CA ILE A 156 -4.23 -14.50 2.21
C ILE A 156 -4.86 -14.14 3.54
N SER A 157 -4.10 -14.31 4.63
CA SER A 157 -4.60 -14.26 6.00
C SER A 157 -4.44 -12.88 6.65
N PHE A 158 -4.98 -11.80 6.04
CA PHE A 158 -4.95 -10.50 6.72
C PHE A 158 -5.98 -10.42 7.86
N PHE A 159 -7.20 -10.93 7.66
CA PHE A 159 -8.31 -10.70 8.57
C PHE A 159 -9.17 -11.95 8.82
N GLU A 160 -8.67 -13.15 8.50
CA GLU A 160 -9.43 -14.40 8.61
C GLU A 160 -9.98 -14.61 10.01
N ASN A 161 -9.11 -14.49 11.03
CA ASN A 161 -9.52 -14.70 12.43
C ASN A 161 -10.51 -13.64 12.93
N GLU A 162 -10.40 -12.40 12.43
CA GLU A 162 -11.25 -11.29 12.85
C GLU A 162 -12.64 -11.40 12.23
N PHE A 163 -12.74 -11.80 10.95
CA PHE A 163 -13.99 -11.79 10.21
C PHE A 163 -14.74 -13.13 10.20
N TYR A 164 -14.10 -14.22 10.61
CA TYR A 164 -14.69 -15.57 10.54
C TYR A 164 -16.07 -15.69 11.19
N TYR A 165 -16.27 -15.04 12.34
CA TYR A 165 -17.52 -15.08 13.11
C TYR A 165 -18.43 -13.88 12.83
N GLN A 166 -18.00 -12.93 12.01
CA GLN A 166 -18.76 -11.73 11.69
C GLN A 166 -19.70 -11.96 10.49
N LYS A 167 -20.66 -11.07 10.33
CA LYS A 167 -21.60 -11.08 9.21
C LYS A 167 -21.21 -9.99 8.23
N PRO A 168 -21.15 -10.29 6.90
CA PRO A 168 -20.78 -9.30 5.91
C PRO A 168 -21.88 -8.25 5.70
N LYS A 169 -21.50 -6.99 5.66
CA LYS A 169 -22.32 -5.85 5.23
C LYS A 169 -21.87 -5.43 3.84
N THR A 170 -22.68 -5.73 2.85
CA THR A 170 -22.42 -5.34 1.46
C THR A 170 -23.21 -4.09 1.10
N GLY A 171 -22.54 -3.12 0.51
CA GLY A 171 -23.17 -1.91 -0.03
C GLY A 171 -23.24 -1.91 -1.55
N ILE A 172 -23.55 -0.75 -2.14
CA ILE A 172 -23.49 -0.56 -3.59
C ILE A 172 -22.03 -0.40 -3.98
N ILE A 173 -21.58 -1.11 -5.03
CA ILE A 173 -20.24 -0.90 -5.59
C ILE A 173 -20.21 0.43 -6.32
N PRO A 174 -19.43 1.42 -5.85
CA PRO A 174 -19.29 2.69 -6.56
C PRO A 174 -18.67 2.48 -7.95
N HIS A 175 -19.12 3.27 -8.96
CA HIS A 175 -18.54 3.20 -10.30
C HIS A 175 -17.02 3.44 -10.32
N SER A 176 -16.52 4.27 -9.40
CA SER A 176 -15.07 4.51 -9.23
C SER A 176 -14.28 3.28 -8.81
N VAL A 177 -14.93 2.27 -8.24
CA VAL A 177 -14.34 0.99 -7.80
C VAL A 177 -14.63 -0.12 -8.79
N SER A 178 -15.87 -0.22 -9.32
CA SER A 178 -16.33 -1.31 -10.18
C SER A 178 -15.43 -1.56 -11.39
N LYS A 179 -14.89 -0.51 -12.00
CA LYS A 179 -13.99 -0.60 -13.16
C LYS A 179 -12.64 -1.27 -12.85
N TYR A 180 -12.31 -1.48 -11.59
CA TYR A 180 -11.10 -2.20 -11.15
C TYR A 180 -11.39 -3.65 -10.76
N LEU A 181 -12.66 -4.04 -10.69
CA LEU A 181 -13.08 -5.40 -10.40
C LEU A 181 -13.27 -6.19 -11.70
N SER A 182 -12.96 -7.47 -11.68
CA SER A 182 -13.32 -8.40 -12.75
C SER A 182 -14.80 -8.78 -12.66
N ASP A 183 -15.35 -9.32 -13.75
CA ASP A 183 -16.73 -9.84 -13.74
C ASP A 183 -16.91 -10.95 -12.70
N GLU A 184 -15.90 -11.78 -12.51
CA GLU A 184 -15.89 -12.83 -11.49
C GLU A 184 -15.97 -12.23 -10.07
N GLU A 185 -15.20 -11.18 -9.77
CA GLU A 185 -15.24 -10.49 -8.48
C GLU A 185 -16.58 -9.80 -8.26
N ILE A 186 -17.16 -9.18 -9.29
CA ILE A 186 -18.48 -8.57 -9.22
C ILE A 186 -19.57 -9.61 -8.97
N ASN A 187 -19.52 -10.75 -9.66
CA ASN A 187 -20.50 -11.83 -9.49
C ASN A 187 -20.38 -12.45 -8.08
N PHE A 188 -19.17 -12.68 -7.60
CA PHE A 188 -18.94 -13.14 -6.23
C PHE A 188 -19.47 -12.15 -5.19
N TYR A 189 -19.27 -10.84 -5.40
CA TYR A 189 -19.80 -9.81 -4.50
C TYR A 189 -21.33 -9.83 -4.46
N LYS A 190 -21.99 -9.99 -5.61
CA LYS A 190 -23.46 -10.15 -5.69
C LYS A 190 -23.93 -11.39 -4.92
N GLN A 191 -23.24 -12.52 -5.07
CA GLN A 191 -23.56 -13.73 -4.29
C GLN A 191 -23.35 -13.46 -2.78
N LEU A 192 -22.24 -12.83 -2.38
CA LEU A 192 -21.98 -12.50 -0.99
C LEU A 192 -23.10 -11.64 -0.38
N SER A 193 -23.67 -10.71 -1.15
CA SER A 193 -24.76 -9.84 -0.68
C SER A 193 -26.05 -10.60 -0.31
N THR A 194 -26.24 -11.81 -0.81
CA THR A 194 -27.40 -12.65 -0.41
C THR A 194 -27.22 -13.29 0.97
N PHE A 195 -26.02 -13.23 1.54
CA PHE A 195 -25.66 -13.85 2.81
C PHE A 195 -25.49 -12.84 3.96
N SER A 196 -26.09 -11.65 3.86
CA SER A 196 -25.92 -10.54 4.83
C SER A 196 -26.17 -10.88 6.30
N ASN A 197 -26.93 -11.94 6.57
CA ASN A 197 -27.22 -12.41 7.94
C ASN A 197 -26.48 -13.67 8.36
N ILE A 198 -25.54 -14.16 7.56
CA ILE A 198 -24.81 -15.41 7.79
C ILE A 198 -23.34 -15.10 8.12
N GLN A 199 -22.80 -15.75 9.15
CA GLN A 199 -21.39 -15.62 9.50
C GLN A 199 -20.48 -16.08 8.35
N VAL A 200 -19.39 -15.36 8.13
CA VAL A 200 -18.42 -15.60 7.04
C VAL A 200 -17.95 -17.06 7.00
N GLY A 201 -17.59 -17.65 8.13
CA GLY A 201 -17.17 -19.05 8.19
C GLY A 201 -18.22 -20.08 7.73
N LYS A 202 -19.52 -19.73 7.80
CA LYS A 202 -20.58 -20.57 7.23
C LYS A 202 -20.74 -20.34 5.72
N ILE A 203 -20.52 -19.11 5.25
CA ILE A 203 -20.61 -18.75 3.83
C ILE A 203 -19.55 -19.51 3.02
N ILE A 204 -18.33 -19.63 3.53
CA ILE A 204 -17.24 -20.37 2.89
C ILE A 204 -17.70 -21.81 2.54
N LYS A 205 -18.36 -22.49 3.48
CA LYS A 205 -18.84 -23.87 3.31
C LYS A 205 -19.95 -23.98 2.25
N VAL A 206 -20.77 -22.94 2.11
CA VAL A 206 -21.91 -22.93 1.16
C VAL A 206 -21.45 -22.65 -0.26
N LEU A 207 -20.47 -21.74 -0.45
CA LEU A 207 -20.02 -21.32 -1.77
C LEU A 207 -19.14 -22.33 -2.49
N ASN A 208 -18.69 -23.40 -1.83
CA ASN A 208 -17.86 -24.46 -2.40
C ASN A 208 -16.64 -23.94 -3.21
N ILE A 209 -15.98 -22.94 -2.68
CA ILE A 209 -14.72 -22.38 -3.22
C ILE A 209 -13.60 -22.59 -2.22
N SER A 210 -12.35 -22.52 -2.67
CA SER A 210 -11.21 -22.64 -1.76
C SER A 210 -11.18 -21.47 -0.78
N GLU A 211 -10.82 -21.75 0.48
CA GLU A 211 -10.68 -20.71 1.52
C GLU A 211 -9.75 -19.60 1.06
N GLU A 212 -8.67 -19.95 0.41
CA GLU A 212 -7.71 -19.01 -0.17
C GLU A 212 -8.37 -18.00 -1.12
N THR A 213 -9.14 -18.51 -2.08
CA THR A 213 -9.85 -17.67 -3.05
C THR A 213 -10.90 -16.80 -2.37
N PHE A 214 -11.60 -17.37 -1.40
CA PHE A 214 -12.61 -16.64 -0.62
C PHE A 214 -11.97 -15.45 0.12
N TRP A 215 -10.93 -15.71 0.92
CA TRP A 215 -10.30 -14.68 1.73
C TRP A 215 -9.61 -13.60 0.89
N LYS A 216 -9.01 -13.97 -0.25
CA LYS A 216 -8.48 -12.98 -1.20
C LYS A 216 -9.55 -11.97 -1.65
N LYS A 217 -10.76 -12.46 -1.96
CA LYS A 217 -11.87 -11.60 -2.39
C LYS A 217 -12.44 -10.77 -1.24
N ILE A 218 -12.65 -11.37 -0.08
CA ILE A 218 -13.13 -10.66 1.13
C ILE A 218 -12.17 -9.53 1.51
N ASN A 219 -10.89 -9.82 1.62
CA ASN A 219 -9.86 -8.82 1.95
C ASN A 219 -9.82 -7.69 0.94
N LEU A 220 -9.89 -8.00 -0.36
CA LEU A 220 -9.95 -6.99 -1.41
C LEU A 220 -11.17 -6.07 -1.25
N PHE A 221 -12.36 -6.63 -1.05
CA PHE A 221 -13.59 -5.85 -0.91
C PHE A 221 -13.60 -4.99 0.35
N TYR A 222 -13.07 -5.52 1.45
CA TYR A 222 -12.89 -4.77 2.69
C TYR A 222 -11.93 -3.59 2.50
N LEU A 223 -10.79 -3.81 1.88
CA LEU A 223 -9.81 -2.76 1.61
C LEU A 223 -10.30 -1.71 0.60
N LEU A 224 -11.20 -2.10 -0.31
CA LEU A 224 -11.86 -1.17 -1.24
C LEU A 224 -13.04 -0.40 -0.62
N ASN A 225 -13.35 -0.62 0.67
CA ASN A 225 -14.48 -0.01 1.37
C ASN A 225 -15.86 -0.31 0.73
N ILE A 226 -16.01 -1.47 0.08
CA ILE A 226 -17.31 -1.94 -0.44
C ILE A 226 -17.91 -3.05 0.42
N LEU A 227 -17.12 -3.67 1.27
CA LEU A 227 -17.51 -4.64 2.27
C LEU A 227 -17.13 -4.12 3.66
N ASP A 228 -18.06 -4.25 4.60
CA ASP A 228 -17.84 -4.04 6.02
C ASP A 228 -18.44 -5.21 6.81
N PHE A 229 -18.36 -5.19 8.13
CA PHE A 229 -18.87 -6.25 8.98
C PHE A 229 -19.74 -5.67 10.09
N ASP A 230 -20.72 -6.45 10.58
CA ASP A 230 -21.54 -6.05 11.73
C ASP A 230 -20.68 -6.00 12.98
N GLU A 231 -20.78 -4.89 13.70
CA GLU A 231 -20.23 -4.73 15.04
C GLU A 231 -20.95 -5.66 16.03
N THR A 232 -20.58 -6.94 16.02
CA THR A 232 -20.99 -7.84 17.12
C THR A 232 -19.95 -7.76 18.21
N THR A 233 -20.21 -6.89 19.22
CA THR A 233 -19.52 -6.83 20.50
C THR A 233 -17.99 -6.70 20.44
N GLY A 234 -17.54 -5.49 20.22
CA GLY A 234 -16.15 -5.05 20.18
C GLY A 234 -15.98 -4.17 18.95
N SER A 235 -15.99 -2.86 19.11
CA SER A 235 -15.81 -1.95 17.96
C SER A 235 -14.50 -2.29 17.26
N LEU A 236 -14.46 -2.24 15.93
CA LEU A 236 -13.22 -2.34 15.16
C LEU A 236 -12.21 -1.24 15.57
N GLU A 237 -12.71 -0.13 16.11
CA GLU A 237 -11.91 0.86 16.82
C GLU A 237 -11.30 0.27 18.09
N ASP A 238 -12.03 -0.55 18.85
CA ASP A 238 -11.51 -1.23 20.04
C ASP A 238 -10.54 -2.34 19.68
N THR A 239 -10.70 -3.01 18.54
CA THR A 239 -9.75 -4.04 18.07
C THR A 239 -8.52 -3.42 17.44
N ALA A 240 -8.66 -2.38 16.62
CA ALA A 240 -7.53 -1.59 16.10
C ALA A 240 -6.84 -0.82 17.24
N VAL A 241 -7.60 -0.23 18.18
CA VAL A 241 -7.08 0.42 19.39
C VAL A 241 -6.54 -0.62 20.38
N ALA A 242 -7.09 -1.85 20.46
CA ALA A 242 -6.55 -2.93 21.29
C ALA A 242 -5.28 -3.54 20.67
N ILE A 243 -5.20 -3.65 19.36
CA ILE A 243 -3.96 -4.03 18.64
C ILE A 243 -2.94 -2.89 18.77
N ASP A 244 -3.32 -1.64 18.57
CA ASP A 244 -2.45 -0.48 18.81
C ASP A 244 -2.04 -0.39 20.29
N LYS A 245 -2.94 -0.59 21.25
CA LYS A 245 -2.58 -0.63 22.68
C LYS A 245 -1.65 -1.79 23.02
N LYS A 246 -1.94 -2.99 22.52
CA LYS A 246 -1.11 -4.16 22.80
C LYS A 246 0.25 -4.09 22.11
N VAL A 247 0.30 -3.52 20.90
CA VAL A 247 1.55 -3.21 20.19
C VAL A 247 2.30 -2.10 20.88
N VAL A 248 1.63 -1.04 21.34
CA VAL A 248 2.26 0.04 22.13
C VAL A 248 2.76 -0.49 23.48
N GLU A 249 2.02 -1.41 24.12
CA GLU A 249 2.44 -2.05 25.38
C GLU A 249 3.66 -2.94 25.18
N ILE A 250 3.65 -3.83 24.15
CA ILE A 250 4.79 -4.68 23.78
C ILE A 250 5.98 -3.84 23.32
N VAL A 251 5.76 -2.80 22.54
CA VAL A 251 6.82 -1.87 22.11
C VAL A 251 7.35 -1.05 23.28
N GLY A 252 6.46 -0.66 24.22
CA GLY A 252 6.88 0.01 25.47
C GLY A 252 7.75 -0.88 26.34
N GLU A 253 7.43 -2.17 26.46
CA GLU A 253 8.25 -3.16 27.16
C GLU A 253 9.57 -3.40 26.43
N VAL A 254 9.58 -3.56 25.12
CA VAL A 254 10.80 -3.75 24.31
C VAL A 254 11.67 -2.49 24.33
N MET A 255 11.09 -1.30 24.24
CA MET A 255 11.83 -0.03 24.33
C MET A 255 12.38 0.20 25.74
N GLY A 256 11.60 -0.16 26.79
CA GLY A 256 12.09 -0.13 28.17
C GLY A 256 13.26 -1.09 28.40
N LEU A 257 13.22 -2.30 27.84
CA LEU A 257 14.33 -3.25 27.84
C LEU A 257 15.54 -2.73 27.06
N TYR A 258 15.31 -2.10 25.89
CA TYR A 258 16.36 -1.51 25.07
C TYR A 258 17.05 -0.34 25.78
N ASP A 259 16.28 0.53 26.44
CA ASP A 259 16.83 1.63 27.23
C ASP A 259 17.58 1.12 28.47
N ALA A 260 17.08 0.07 29.12
CA ALA A 260 17.78 -0.58 30.26
C ALA A 260 19.10 -1.25 29.84
N VAL A 261 19.14 -1.90 28.68
CA VAL A 261 20.39 -2.45 28.12
C VAL A 261 21.35 -1.32 27.72
N ARG A 262 20.85 -0.23 27.15
CA ARG A 262 21.65 0.92 26.74
C ARG A 262 22.21 1.70 27.93
N SER A 263 21.51 1.72 29.07
CA SER A 263 21.98 2.32 30.33
C SER A 263 22.89 1.41 31.16
N ASN A 264 23.20 0.21 30.67
CA ASN A 264 23.93 -0.85 31.43
C ASN A 264 23.19 -1.33 32.69
N GLU A 265 21.91 -1.15 32.81
CA GLU A 265 21.12 -1.66 33.92
C GLU A 265 20.81 -3.17 33.78
N ILE A 266 20.85 -3.72 32.54
CA ILE A 266 20.66 -5.15 32.22
C ILE A 266 21.75 -5.60 31.26
N ASP A 267 22.41 -6.75 31.51
CA ASP A 267 23.37 -7.34 30.59
C ASP A 267 22.66 -8.01 29.42
N TYR A 268 23.10 -7.73 28.19
CA TYR A 268 22.54 -8.29 26.97
C TYR A 268 22.52 -9.83 26.95
N TYR A 269 23.48 -10.47 27.66
CA TYR A 269 23.59 -11.94 27.77
C TYR A 269 22.56 -12.59 28.73
N GLU A 270 21.88 -11.81 29.57
CA GLU A 270 20.82 -12.35 30.45
C GLU A 270 19.47 -12.42 29.70
N LEU A 271 19.34 -11.84 28.48
CA LEU A 271 18.14 -11.83 27.69
C LEU A 271 18.08 -12.93 26.61
N LEU A 272 19.16 -13.70 26.42
CA LEU A 272 19.26 -14.83 25.49
C LEU A 272 19.16 -16.15 26.25
#